data_85a9b05db05d4ddbe7c3d0165f511cb8
#
_entry.id   85a9b05db05d4ddbe7c3d0165f511cb8
#
_cell.length_a   1.000
_cell.length_b   1.000
_cell.length_c   1.000
_cell.angle_alpha   90.00
_cell.angle_beta   90.00
_cell.angle_gamma   90.00
#
_symmetry.space_group_name_H-M   'P 1'
#
loop_
_entity.id
_entity.type
_entity.pdbx_description
1 polymer ?
#
loop_
_entity_poly.entity_id
_entity_poly.type
_entity_poly.pdbx_seq_one_letter_code
_entity_poly.pdbx_strand_id
1 'polypeptide(L)'
;MKTVRKAVIPAAGLGTRVLPASKAMPKEMLPIVDKPAIQFIVEEAVRAGITDILIITNRGKSIMEDHFDRAPELEERLLASGKKEVYDEVVNLAHLANITYIRQKETRGLGHAISCAKAFVGDEPFAVLYLSLIHI
;
A
#
# COMPACT_ATOMS: atom_id res chain seq x y z
N MET A 1 -9.02 -13.92 -23.33
CA MET A 1 -8.43 -12.68 -22.77
C MET A 1 -8.16 -12.89 -21.28
N LYS A 2 -6.93 -12.66 -20.86
CA LYS A 2 -6.57 -12.82 -19.43
C LYS A 2 -7.06 -11.60 -18.64
N THR A 3 -7.73 -11.86 -17.54
CA THR A 3 -8.15 -10.81 -16.60
C THR A 3 -6.94 -10.33 -15.81
N VAL A 4 -6.84 -9.01 -15.59
CA VAL A 4 -5.78 -8.43 -14.77
C VAL A 4 -6.14 -8.67 -13.30
N ARG A 5 -5.30 -9.43 -12.60
CA ARG A 5 -5.48 -9.76 -11.18
C ARG A 5 -4.35 -9.24 -10.30
N LYS A 6 -3.26 -8.80 -10.90
CA LYS A 6 -2.07 -8.33 -10.19
C LYS A 6 -1.88 -6.85 -10.40
N ALA A 7 -1.47 -6.16 -9.36
CA ALA A 7 -1.10 -4.75 -9.43
C ALA A 7 0.25 -4.54 -8.75
N VAL A 8 0.99 -3.57 -9.26
CA VAL A 8 2.27 -3.15 -8.70
C VAL A 8 2.15 -1.69 -8.31
N ILE A 9 2.50 -1.37 -7.07
CA ILE A 9 2.47 0.00 -6.55
C ILE A 9 3.89 0.42 -6.23
N PRO A 10 4.53 1.25 -7.09
CA PRO A 10 5.87 1.79 -6.77
C PRO A 10 5.76 2.85 -5.67
N ALA A 11 6.34 2.57 -4.52
CA ALA A 11 6.26 3.43 -3.35
C ALA A 11 7.63 3.66 -2.71
N ALA A 12 8.70 3.57 -3.51
CA ALA A 12 10.07 3.71 -3.03
C ALA A 12 10.63 5.14 -3.15
N GLY A 13 9.88 6.09 -3.68
CA GLY A 13 10.30 7.47 -3.83
C GLY A 13 10.46 8.20 -2.50
N LEU A 14 11.23 9.29 -2.50
CA LEU A 14 11.53 10.04 -1.28
C LEU A 14 10.45 11.04 -0.86
N GLY A 15 9.44 11.27 -1.71
CA GLY A 15 8.35 12.18 -1.39
C GLY A 15 8.76 13.64 -1.28
N THR A 16 9.76 14.06 -2.04
CA THR A 16 10.32 15.42 -1.94
C THR A 16 9.33 16.54 -2.28
N ARG A 17 8.32 16.24 -3.11
CA ARG A 17 7.31 17.21 -3.52
C ARG A 17 6.33 17.60 -2.42
N VAL A 18 6.25 16.81 -1.35
CA VAL A 18 5.34 17.06 -0.22
C VAL A 18 6.08 17.31 1.09
N LEU A 19 7.34 17.69 1.00
CA LEU A 19 8.10 18.13 2.17
C LEU A 19 7.52 19.44 2.72
N PRO A 20 7.56 19.68 4.04
CA PRO A 20 8.17 18.82 5.06
C PRO A 20 7.27 17.67 5.59
N ALA A 21 6.04 17.55 5.12
CA ALA A 21 5.11 16.53 5.62
C ALA A 21 5.67 15.10 5.51
N SER A 22 6.45 14.83 4.45
CA SER A 22 7.02 13.50 4.20
C SER A 22 8.42 13.30 4.80
N LYS A 23 8.90 14.23 5.63
CA LYS A 23 10.24 14.10 6.21
C LYS A 23 10.42 12.86 7.07
N ALA A 24 9.47 12.60 7.95
CA ALA A 24 9.50 11.48 8.88
C ALA A 24 8.43 10.41 8.58
N MET A 25 7.66 10.61 7.52
CA MET A 25 6.55 9.73 7.17
C MET A 25 6.49 9.58 5.65
N PRO A 26 6.35 8.35 5.12
CA PRO A 26 6.15 8.16 3.68
C PRO A 26 4.94 8.95 3.19
N LYS A 27 5.05 9.58 2.01
CA LYS A 27 3.91 10.33 1.45
C LYS A 27 2.68 9.43 1.27
N GLU A 28 2.90 8.15 1.04
CA GLU A 28 1.85 7.16 0.86
C GLU A 28 1.00 6.97 2.13
N MET A 29 1.57 7.31 3.29
CA MET A 29 0.90 7.21 4.58
C MET A 29 0.28 8.52 5.06
N LEU A 30 0.43 9.61 4.32
CA LEU A 30 -0.22 10.88 4.67
C LEU A 30 -1.74 10.69 4.61
N PRO A 31 -2.47 11.12 5.65
CA PRO A 31 -3.90 10.89 5.70
C PRO A 31 -4.66 11.80 4.74
N ILE A 32 -5.70 11.21 4.13
CA ILE A 32 -6.73 11.97 3.43
C ILE A 32 -7.98 11.74 4.25
N VAL A 33 -8.35 12.73 5.04
CA VAL A 33 -9.38 12.67 6.08
C VAL A 33 -8.98 11.68 7.18
N ASP A 34 -9.38 10.42 7.09
CA ASP A 34 -9.15 9.39 8.11
C ASP A 34 -8.41 8.16 7.62
N LYS A 35 -8.00 8.15 6.34
CA LYS A 35 -7.31 7.00 5.74
C LYS A 35 -5.99 7.42 5.13
N PRO A 36 -4.93 6.61 5.27
CA PRO A 36 -3.69 6.86 4.54
C PRO A 36 -3.91 6.83 3.04
N ALA A 37 -3.20 7.66 2.32
CA ALA A 37 -3.36 7.77 0.86
C ALA A 37 -3.24 6.42 0.14
N ILE A 38 -2.31 5.57 0.55
CA ILE A 38 -2.13 4.26 -0.08
C ILE A 38 -3.35 3.36 0.06
N GLN A 39 -4.13 3.51 1.12
CA GLN A 39 -5.33 2.69 1.32
C GLN A 39 -6.37 2.95 0.23
N PHE A 40 -6.51 4.18 -0.24
CA PHE A 40 -7.43 4.51 -1.32
C PHE A 40 -7.08 3.78 -2.61
N ILE A 41 -5.78 3.70 -2.93
CA ILE A 41 -5.30 3.02 -4.13
C ILE A 41 -5.55 1.52 -4.01
N VAL A 42 -5.29 0.92 -2.85
CA VAL A 42 -5.53 -0.50 -2.62
C VAL A 42 -7.02 -0.82 -2.72
N GLU A 43 -7.87 0.00 -2.12
CA GLU A 43 -9.31 -0.19 -2.20
C GLU A 43 -9.82 -0.10 -3.64
N GLU A 44 -9.30 0.86 -4.42
CA GLU A 44 -9.64 1.00 -5.83
C GLU A 44 -9.24 -0.23 -6.64
N ALA A 45 -8.03 -0.74 -6.40
CA ALA A 45 -7.55 -1.95 -7.06
C ALA A 45 -8.45 -3.15 -6.75
N VAL A 46 -8.84 -3.31 -5.50
CA VAL A 46 -9.72 -4.39 -5.07
C VAL A 46 -11.08 -4.28 -5.75
N ARG A 47 -11.66 -3.08 -5.83
CA ARG A 47 -12.92 -2.88 -6.53
C ARG A 47 -12.84 -3.20 -8.03
N ALA A 48 -11.65 -3.05 -8.61
CA ALA A 48 -11.41 -3.37 -10.03
C ALA A 48 -11.15 -4.87 -10.27
N GLY A 49 -11.15 -5.69 -9.22
CA GLY A 49 -10.93 -7.13 -9.33
C GLY A 49 -9.50 -7.60 -9.09
N ILE A 50 -8.61 -6.72 -8.65
CA ILE A 50 -7.23 -7.09 -8.31
C ILE A 50 -7.24 -7.90 -7.01
N THR A 51 -6.53 -9.02 -7.00
CA THR A 51 -6.43 -9.90 -5.83
C THR A 51 -5.05 -9.90 -5.19
N ASP A 52 -4.02 -9.65 -5.98
CA ASP A 52 -2.62 -9.68 -5.53
C ASP A 52 -1.93 -8.36 -5.83
N ILE A 53 -1.35 -7.76 -4.83
CA ILE A 53 -0.71 -6.45 -4.93
C ILE A 53 0.73 -6.55 -4.43
N LEU A 54 1.67 -6.05 -5.22
CA LEU A 54 3.05 -5.88 -4.82
C LEU A 54 3.31 -4.40 -4.57
N ILE A 55 3.75 -4.08 -3.37
CA ILE A 55 4.18 -2.73 -3.03
C ILE A 55 5.71 -2.70 -3.02
N ILE A 56 6.29 -1.81 -3.80
CA ILE A 56 7.74 -1.67 -3.89
C ILE A 56 8.15 -0.52 -2.98
N THR A 57 8.89 -0.85 -1.93
CA THR A 57 9.26 0.09 -0.87
C THR A 57 10.76 0.34 -0.83
N ASN A 58 11.18 1.19 0.09
CA ASN A 58 12.58 1.39 0.40
C ASN A 58 12.77 1.45 1.93
N ARG A 59 13.98 1.79 2.34
CA ARG A 59 14.30 1.93 3.76
C ARG A 59 13.38 2.97 4.42
N GLY A 60 12.91 2.67 5.63
CA GLY A 60 12.10 3.60 6.42
C GLY A 60 10.61 3.61 6.08
N LYS A 61 10.14 2.67 5.27
CA LYS A 61 8.72 2.61 4.87
C LYS A 61 7.95 1.43 5.44
N SER A 62 8.45 0.81 6.52
CA SER A 62 7.77 -0.32 7.18
C SER A 62 6.37 0.04 7.71
N ILE A 63 6.10 1.31 7.91
CA ILE A 63 4.79 1.80 8.37
C ILE A 63 3.66 1.42 7.41
N MET A 64 3.95 1.28 6.11
CA MET A 64 2.97 0.81 5.14
C MET A 64 2.60 -0.64 5.38
N GLU A 65 3.60 -1.46 5.70
CA GLU A 65 3.38 -2.87 6.03
C GLU A 65 2.51 -3.00 7.27
N ASP A 66 2.84 -2.24 8.30
CA ASP A 66 2.09 -2.24 9.56
C ASP A 66 0.63 -1.85 9.36
N HIS A 67 0.36 -0.95 8.45
CA HIS A 67 -1.01 -0.49 8.20
C HIS A 67 -1.92 -1.61 7.68
N PHE A 68 -1.40 -2.49 6.83
CA PHE A 68 -2.18 -3.57 6.24
C PHE A 68 -2.06 -4.89 6.99
N ASP A 69 -1.28 -4.94 8.06
CA ASP A 69 -1.16 -6.13 8.89
C ASP A 69 -2.22 -6.17 9.99
N ARG A 70 -2.38 -7.34 10.58
CA ARG A 70 -3.20 -7.49 11.78
C ARG A 70 -2.54 -6.76 12.95
N ALA A 71 -3.35 -6.21 13.82
CA ALA A 71 -2.90 -5.53 15.03
C ALA A 71 -3.63 -6.14 16.24
N PRO A 72 -3.24 -7.35 16.68
CA PRO A 72 -4.00 -8.11 17.68
C PRO A 72 -4.29 -7.36 18.97
N GLU A 73 -3.30 -6.64 19.49
CA GLU A 73 -3.48 -5.88 20.73
C GLU A 73 -4.52 -4.76 20.59
N LEU A 74 -4.47 -4.02 19.48
CA LEU A 74 -5.44 -2.97 19.19
C LEU A 74 -6.83 -3.56 18.99
N GLU A 75 -6.92 -4.65 18.23
CA GLU A 75 -8.17 -5.34 17.94
C GLU A 75 -8.84 -5.82 19.23
N GLU A 76 -8.07 -6.39 20.13
CA GLU A 76 -8.55 -6.85 21.43
C GLU A 76 -9.12 -5.69 22.27
N ARG A 77 -8.43 -4.57 22.30
CA ARG A 77 -8.89 -3.37 23.01
C ARG A 77 -10.19 -2.82 22.45
N LEU A 78 -10.31 -2.81 21.11
CA LEU A 78 -11.51 -2.33 20.46
C LEU A 78 -12.74 -3.18 20.79
N LEU A 79 -12.55 -4.51 20.79
CA LEU A 79 -13.63 -5.42 21.21
C LEU A 79 -14.01 -5.22 22.67
N ALA A 80 -13.03 -5.11 23.55
CA ALA A 80 -13.28 -4.92 25.00
C ALA A 80 -14.02 -3.62 25.30
N SER A 81 -13.79 -2.58 24.50
CA SER A 81 -14.46 -1.29 24.69
C SER A 81 -15.77 -1.12 23.90
N GLY A 82 -16.24 -2.19 23.24
CA GLY A 82 -17.51 -2.18 22.51
C GLY A 82 -17.48 -1.44 21.17
N LYS A 83 -16.28 -1.16 20.64
CA LYS A 83 -16.13 -0.43 19.36
C LYS A 83 -16.09 -1.38 18.19
N LYS A 84 -17.17 -2.11 17.96
CA LYS A 84 -17.26 -3.15 16.96
C LYS A 84 -17.07 -2.65 15.53
N GLU A 85 -17.61 -1.48 15.20
CA GLU A 85 -17.49 -0.93 13.85
C GLU A 85 -16.03 -0.59 13.51
N VAL A 86 -15.32 0.03 14.44
CA VAL A 86 -13.90 0.36 14.26
C VAL A 86 -13.07 -0.93 14.21
N TYR A 87 -13.42 -1.90 15.04
CA TYR A 87 -12.79 -3.22 15.01
C TYR A 87 -12.90 -3.85 13.62
N ASP A 88 -14.09 -3.86 13.04
CA ASP A 88 -14.32 -4.43 11.72
C ASP A 88 -13.50 -3.72 10.64
N GLU A 89 -13.40 -2.39 10.70
CA GLU A 89 -12.58 -1.63 9.77
C GLU A 89 -11.10 -2.02 9.86
N VAL A 90 -10.57 -2.13 11.08
CA VAL A 90 -9.16 -2.47 11.32
C VAL A 90 -8.85 -3.89 10.83
N VAL A 91 -9.71 -4.84 11.13
CA VAL A 91 -9.51 -6.23 10.69
C VAL A 91 -9.59 -6.34 9.17
N ASN A 92 -10.55 -5.64 8.55
CA ASN A 92 -10.73 -5.69 7.10
C ASN A 92 -9.52 -5.16 6.33
N LEU A 93 -8.74 -4.26 6.90
CA LEU A 93 -7.51 -3.77 6.27
C LEU A 93 -6.56 -4.93 5.92
N ALA A 94 -6.41 -5.89 6.82
CA ALA A 94 -5.51 -7.02 6.62
C ALA A 94 -6.05 -8.04 5.59
N HIS A 95 -7.32 -7.92 5.21
CA HIS A 95 -7.98 -8.86 4.29
C HIS A 95 -8.41 -8.24 2.96
N LEU A 96 -7.99 -7.00 2.67
CA LEU A 96 -8.36 -6.33 1.43
C LEU A 96 -7.85 -7.08 0.19
N ALA A 97 -6.59 -7.49 0.22
CA ALA A 97 -5.94 -8.20 -0.87
C ALA A 97 -4.74 -8.96 -0.32
N ASN A 98 -4.14 -9.82 -1.16
CA ASN A 98 -2.85 -10.43 -0.84
C ASN A 98 -1.77 -9.40 -1.15
N ILE A 99 -1.23 -8.76 -0.14
CA ILE A 99 -0.24 -7.70 -0.30
C ILE A 99 1.14 -8.26 0.02
N THR A 100 2.05 -8.13 -0.93
CA THR A 100 3.44 -8.53 -0.82
C THR A 100 4.31 -7.28 -0.93
N TYR A 101 5.44 -7.28 -0.26
CA TYR A 101 6.36 -6.14 -0.26
C TYR A 101 7.71 -6.57 -0.80
N ILE A 102 8.27 -5.73 -1.67
CA ILE A 102 9.65 -5.86 -2.12
C ILE A 102 10.38 -4.56 -1.82
N ARG A 103 11.59 -4.67 -1.32
CA ARG A 103 12.41 -3.52 -1.01
C ARG A 103 13.34 -3.22 -2.17
N GLN A 104 13.26 -2.01 -2.71
CA GLN A 104 14.24 -1.53 -3.67
C GLN A 104 15.49 -1.11 -2.90
N LYS A 105 16.59 -1.82 -3.10
CA LYS A 105 17.82 -1.59 -2.34
C LYS A 105 18.43 -0.22 -2.59
N GLU A 106 18.33 0.26 -3.83
CA GLU A 106 18.80 1.56 -4.25
C GLU A 106 17.70 2.27 -5.03
N THR A 107 17.51 3.56 -4.78
CA THR A 107 16.52 4.34 -5.52
C THR A 107 17.06 4.68 -6.90
N ARG A 108 16.64 3.97 -7.92
CA ARG A 108 17.10 4.12 -9.31
C ARG A 108 16.00 4.57 -10.26
N GLY A 109 14.95 5.16 -9.71
CA GLY A 109 13.83 5.65 -10.51
C GLY A 109 12.77 4.61 -10.78
N LEU A 110 11.72 5.02 -11.49
CA LEU A 110 10.49 4.26 -11.69
C LEU A 110 10.70 2.97 -12.48
N GLY A 111 11.45 3.05 -13.58
CA GLY A 111 11.68 1.87 -14.43
C GLY A 111 12.36 0.74 -13.67
N HIS A 112 13.35 1.08 -12.83
CA HIS A 112 14.02 0.09 -12.00
C HIS A 112 13.07 -0.47 -10.94
N ALA A 113 12.24 0.38 -10.32
CA ALA A 113 11.25 -0.08 -9.35
C ALA A 113 10.32 -1.12 -9.98
N ILE A 114 9.81 -0.83 -11.17
CA ILE A 114 8.92 -1.78 -11.87
C ILE A 114 9.66 -3.06 -12.22
N SER A 115 10.95 -2.99 -12.59
CA SER A 115 11.72 -4.19 -12.91
C SER A 115 11.88 -5.13 -11.70
N CYS A 116 11.78 -4.60 -10.48
CA CYS A 116 11.81 -5.41 -9.26
C CYS A 116 10.59 -6.32 -9.14
N ALA A 117 9.53 -6.03 -9.89
CA ALA A 117 8.29 -6.80 -9.85
C ALA A 117 8.30 -8.06 -10.74
N LYS A 118 9.37 -8.29 -11.49
CA LYS A 118 9.42 -9.35 -12.49
C LYS A 118 9.02 -10.73 -11.95
N ALA A 119 9.56 -11.12 -10.81
CA ALA A 119 9.24 -12.42 -10.21
C ALA A 119 7.78 -12.51 -9.75
N PHE A 120 7.22 -11.40 -9.30
CA PHE A 120 5.84 -11.35 -8.84
C PHE A 120 4.84 -11.49 -10.00
N VAL A 121 5.06 -10.77 -11.09
CA VAL A 121 4.10 -10.75 -12.19
C VAL A 121 4.22 -11.98 -13.10
N GLY A 122 5.43 -12.55 -13.27
CA GLY A 122 5.65 -13.65 -14.19
C GLY A 122 5.20 -13.27 -15.59
N ASP A 123 4.36 -14.11 -16.19
CA ASP A 123 3.82 -13.90 -17.55
C ASP A 123 2.40 -13.32 -17.54
N GLU A 124 1.89 -12.94 -16.39
CA GLU A 124 0.53 -12.42 -16.28
C GLU A 124 0.47 -10.92 -16.58
N PRO A 125 -0.65 -10.44 -17.14
CA PRO A 125 -0.87 -9.00 -17.24
C PRO A 125 -1.00 -8.40 -15.85
N PHE A 126 -0.53 -7.17 -15.70
CA PHE A 126 -0.58 -6.49 -14.41
C PHE A 126 -0.82 -4.98 -14.60
N ALA A 127 -1.40 -4.35 -13.59
CA ALA A 127 -1.60 -2.91 -13.54
C ALA A 127 -0.48 -2.27 -12.74
N VAL A 128 -0.10 -1.06 -13.10
CA VAL A 128 0.82 -0.24 -12.32
C VAL A 128 0.03 0.95 -11.81
N LEU A 129 0.00 1.12 -10.49
CA LEU A 129 -0.76 2.17 -9.84
C LEU A 129 0.18 3.16 -9.16
N TYR A 130 0.01 4.43 -9.47
CA TYR A 130 0.83 5.50 -8.93
C TYR A 130 0.06 6.33 -7.92
N LEU A 131 0.75 6.81 -6.90
CA LEU A 131 0.20 7.79 -5.98
C LEU A 131 0.86 9.15 -6.23
N SER A 132 0.06 10.15 -6.59
CA SER A 132 0.52 11.53 -6.69
C SER A 132 -0.39 12.43 -5.87
N LEU A 133 0.13 12.98 -4.78
CA LEU A 133 -0.61 13.90 -3.91
C LEU A 133 -0.74 15.31 -4.48
N ILE A 134 0.03 15.62 -5.52
CA ILE A 134 0.05 16.95 -6.13
C ILE A 134 -1.17 17.18 -7.04
N HIS A 135 -1.73 16.12 -7.57
CA HIS A 135 -2.84 16.17 -8.52
C HIS A 135 -4.19 15.80 -7.91
N ILE A 136 -4.25 15.72 -6.61
CA ILE A 136 -5.50 15.41 -5.88
C ILE A 136 -6.35 16.65 -5.67
#